data_4d8ba349931dd0a238b5ed1e65fac271
#
_entry.id   4d8ba349931dd0a238b5ed1e65fac271
#
_cell.length_a   1.000
_cell.length_b   1.000
_cell.length_c   1.000
_cell.angle_alpha   90.00
_cell.angle_beta   90.00
_cell.angle_gamma   90.00
#
_symmetry.space_group_name_H-M   'P 1'
#
loop_
_entity.id
_entity.type
_entity.pdbx_description
1 polymer ?
#
loop_
_entity_poly.entity_id
_entity_poly.type
_entity_poly.pdbx_seq_one_letter_code
_entity_poly.pdbx_strand_id
1 'polypeptide(L)'
;NKNKISILFEQFRDKDAKLIKTGSIFFAEIILMKDSYELYKFEDNNYIEYFNSDGKSATKALMKTPINGAKLSSAYGMRKHPILGYNKKHMGVDFAAPTGTPIMAAGTGHIEYVGTNGGAGKYIRIKHLNGYKTSYSHLSSYASGMQKNVRVKQGQTIGYVGSTGLSTGPHLHYEVIFNGKKINPMKMKLPSGKNLKGMNLNNFLAERNRINNEILKI
;
A
#
# COMPACT_ATOMS: atom_id res chain seq x y z
N ASN A 1 0.03 -21.56 24.45
CA ASN A 1 -0.21 -20.19 23.94
C ASN A 1 -0.90 -20.30 22.57
N LYS A 2 -2.20 -20.10 22.53
CA LYS A 2 -2.95 -20.13 21.26
C LYS A 2 -3.01 -18.70 20.71
N ASN A 3 -2.62 -18.52 19.47
CA ASN A 3 -2.92 -17.28 18.74
C ASN A 3 -4.45 -17.14 18.67
N LYS A 4 -4.96 -15.91 18.82
CA LYS A 4 -6.39 -15.62 18.80
C LYS A 4 -6.66 -14.44 17.87
N ILE A 5 -7.77 -14.49 17.16
CA ILE A 5 -8.30 -13.37 16.40
C ILE A 5 -9.74 -13.14 16.88
N SER A 6 -10.04 -11.91 17.28
CA SER A 6 -11.38 -11.45 17.64
C SER A 6 -11.79 -10.35 16.66
N ILE A 7 -13.00 -10.38 16.12
CA ILE A 7 -13.48 -9.42 15.14
C ILE A 7 -14.90 -8.99 15.51
N LEU A 8 -15.13 -7.67 15.62
CA LEU A 8 -16.46 -7.06 15.67
C LEU A 8 -16.80 -6.53 14.28
N PHE A 9 -17.87 -7.03 13.68
CA PHE A 9 -18.28 -6.63 12.34
C PHE A 9 -19.81 -6.56 12.21
N GLU A 10 -20.26 -5.86 11.20
CA GLU A 10 -21.65 -5.67 10.88
C GLU A 10 -22.21 -6.86 10.11
N GLN A 11 -23.41 -7.30 10.48
CA GLN A 11 -24.16 -8.32 9.76
C GLN A 11 -25.53 -7.78 9.35
N PHE A 12 -25.91 -8.03 8.11
CA PHE A 12 -27.26 -7.77 7.61
C PHE A 12 -28.01 -9.10 7.54
N ARG A 13 -29.14 -9.16 8.24
CA ARG A 13 -29.99 -10.36 8.28
C ARG A 13 -31.39 -10.01 7.77
N ASP A 14 -32.07 -11.01 7.18
CA ASP A 14 -33.47 -10.85 6.81
C ASP A 14 -34.41 -10.98 8.02
N LYS A 15 -35.72 -10.89 7.77
CA LYS A 15 -36.78 -11.04 8.79
C LYS A 15 -36.75 -12.38 9.53
N ASP A 16 -36.18 -13.41 8.90
CA ASP A 16 -36.07 -14.76 9.46
C ASP A 16 -34.68 -14.98 10.11
N ALA A 17 -33.95 -13.91 10.41
CA ALA A 17 -32.61 -13.87 11.00
C ALA A 17 -31.50 -14.54 10.16
N LYS A 18 -31.76 -14.87 8.88
CA LYS A 18 -30.78 -15.44 7.97
C LYS A 18 -29.78 -14.37 7.50
N LEU A 19 -28.51 -14.70 7.51
CA LEU A 19 -27.44 -13.81 7.05
C LEU A 19 -27.59 -13.53 5.54
N ILE A 20 -27.77 -12.24 5.19
CA ILE A 20 -27.81 -11.76 3.80
C ILE A 20 -26.39 -11.40 3.35
N LYS A 21 -25.71 -10.58 4.13
CA LYS A 21 -24.33 -10.11 3.85
C LYS A 21 -23.64 -9.67 5.13
N THR A 22 -22.31 -9.61 5.07
CA THR A 22 -21.47 -8.91 6.06
C THR A 22 -21.19 -7.48 5.62
N GLY A 23 -21.05 -6.58 6.59
CA GLY A 23 -20.72 -5.18 6.39
C GLY A 23 -19.30 -4.84 6.83
N SER A 24 -19.14 -3.68 7.43
CA SER A 24 -17.86 -3.15 7.91
C SER A 24 -17.34 -3.94 9.12
N ILE A 25 -16.02 -4.11 9.18
CA ILE A 25 -15.33 -4.48 10.41
C ILE A 25 -15.14 -3.20 11.23
N PHE A 26 -15.60 -3.18 12.48
CA PHE A 26 -15.42 -2.04 13.39
C PHE A 26 -14.18 -2.19 14.25
N PHE A 27 -13.86 -3.44 14.63
CA PHE A 27 -12.74 -3.77 15.48
C PHE A 27 -12.14 -5.11 15.08
N ALA A 28 -10.83 -5.22 15.20
CA ALA A 28 -10.10 -6.49 15.13
C ALA A 28 -9.01 -6.53 16.20
N GLU A 29 -8.93 -7.62 16.95
CA GLU A 29 -7.84 -7.93 17.84
C GLU A 29 -7.10 -9.16 17.33
N ILE A 30 -5.78 -9.10 17.29
CA ILE A 30 -4.90 -10.20 16.93
C ILE A 30 -3.94 -10.42 18.08
N ILE A 31 -4.04 -11.57 18.74
CA ILE A 31 -3.12 -11.98 19.80
C ILE A 31 -2.13 -12.98 19.19
N LEU A 32 -0.85 -12.64 19.21
CA LEU A 32 0.25 -13.48 18.73
C LEU A 32 1.22 -13.70 19.89
N MET A 33 1.29 -14.92 20.39
CA MET A 33 2.12 -15.28 21.56
C MET A 33 1.81 -14.41 22.79
N LYS A 34 2.56 -13.33 23.02
CA LYS A 34 2.41 -12.40 24.15
C LYS A 34 1.97 -10.99 23.73
N ASP A 35 1.94 -10.71 22.42
CA ASP A 35 1.60 -9.40 21.90
C ASP A 35 0.14 -9.35 21.47
N SER A 36 -0.57 -8.30 21.83
CA SER A 36 -1.93 -8.00 21.36
C SER A 36 -1.88 -6.76 20.45
N TYR A 37 -2.56 -6.85 19.33
CA TYR A 37 -2.69 -5.79 18.33
C TYR A 37 -4.17 -5.49 18.14
N GLU A 38 -4.59 -4.31 18.57
CA GLU A 38 -5.96 -3.82 18.42
C GLU A 38 -6.06 -2.84 17.27
N LEU A 39 -7.08 -2.97 16.47
CA LEU A 39 -7.38 -2.11 15.33
C LEU A 39 -8.84 -1.68 15.37
N TYR A 40 -9.05 -0.37 15.33
CA TYR A 40 -10.36 0.28 15.37
C TYR A 40 -10.62 1.00 14.05
N LYS A 41 -11.80 0.77 13.47
CA LYS A 41 -12.27 1.54 12.31
C LYS A 41 -12.53 2.99 12.74
N PHE A 42 -12.07 3.92 11.94
CA PHE A 42 -12.40 5.33 12.08
C PHE A 42 -12.68 5.95 10.71
N GLU A 43 -13.74 6.73 10.65
CA GLU A 43 -14.18 7.42 9.43
C GLU A 43 -14.12 8.93 9.66
N ASP A 44 -13.41 9.63 8.77
CA ASP A 44 -13.26 11.08 8.75
C ASP A 44 -13.41 11.58 7.30
N ASN A 45 -14.42 12.42 7.06
CA ASN A 45 -14.68 13.04 5.75
C ASN A 45 -14.66 12.06 4.56
N ASN A 46 -15.41 10.97 4.62
CA ASN A 46 -15.48 9.88 3.64
C ASN A 46 -14.18 9.07 3.48
N TYR A 47 -13.28 9.15 4.45
CA TYR A 47 -12.06 8.37 4.50
C TYR A 47 -12.10 7.37 5.64
N ILE A 48 -12.14 6.09 5.32
CA ILE A 48 -12.13 4.99 6.30
C ILE A 48 -10.71 4.49 6.43
N GLU A 49 -10.22 4.42 7.67
CA GLU A 49 -8.91 3.84 7.99
C GLU A 49 -8.98 3.13 9.35
N TYR A 50 -8.02 2.22 9.58
CA TYR A 50 -7.90 1.50 10.85
C TYR A 50 -6.72 2.04 11.63
N PHE A 51 -6.93 2.29 12.92
CA PHE A 51 -5.96 2.84 13.85
C PHE A 51 -5.81 1.92 15.07
N ASN A 52 -4.60 1.90 15.66
CA ASN A 52 -4.43 1.28 16.97
C ASN A 52 -5.11 2.12 18.07
N SER A 53 -5.11 1.61 19.30
CA SER A 53 -5.69 2.28 20.47
C SER A 53 -5.19 3.71 20.71
N ASP A 54 -3.99 4.07 20.24
CA ASP A 54 -3.39 5.41 20.35
C ASP A 54 -3.73 6.35 19.17
N GLY A 55 -4.52 5.92 18.20
CA GLY A 55 -4.79 6.70 16.99
C GLY A 55 -3.63 6.73 15.98
N LYS A 56 -2.73 5.73 16.02
CA LYS A 56 -1.70 5.52 15.01
C LYS A 56 -2.23 4.58 13.93
N SER A 57 -2.13 4.97 12.66
CA SER A 57 -2.60 4.15 11.54
C SER A 57 -1.97 2.76 11.54
N ALA A 58 -2.80 1.74 11.34
CA ALA A 58 -2.35 0.37 11.09
C ALA A 58 -1.60 0.24 9.77
N THR A 59 -1.93 1.10 8.82
CA THR A 59 -1.35 1.10 7.48
C THR A 59 -0.01 1.82 7.48
N LYS A 60 1.04 1.17 7.02
CA LYS A 60 2.29 1.88 6.72
C LYS A 60 2.08 2.81 5.53
N ALA A 61 2.71 3.98 5.55
CA ALA A 61 2.54 4.97 4.48
C ALA A 61 2.98 4.47 3.10
N LEU A 62 3.88 3.48 3.05
CA LEU A 62 4.34 2.86 1.82
C LEU A 62 4.47 1.34 1.96
N MET A 63 4.26 0.62 0.85
CA MET A 63 4.57 -0.80 0.69
C MET A 63 5.98 -0.95 0.09
N LYS A 64 6.73 -1.95 0.58
CA LYS A 64 8.02 -2.33 -0.02
C LYS A 64 7.84 -3.11 -1.32
N THR A 65 6.75 -3.86 -1.43
CA THR A 65 6.43 -4.76 -2.55
C THR A 65 5.04 -4.43 -3.09
N PRO A 66 4.92 -3.55 -4.12
CA PRO A 66 3.64 -3.12 -4.66
C PRO A 66 3.09 -4.09 -5.75
N ILE A 67 3.37 -5.38 -5.60
CA ILE A 67 2.98 -6.44 -6.52
C ILE A 67 2.86 -7.76 -5.74
N ASN A 68 1.78 -8.49 -5.94
CA ASN A 68 1.56 -9.77 -5.26
C ASN A 68 2.22 -10.93 -6.02
N GLY A 69 2.73 -11.91 -5.28
CA GLY A 69 3.26 -13.15 -5.84
C GLY A 69 4.55 -13.01 -6.67
N ALA A 70 5.16 -11.81 -6.71
CA ALA A 70 6.35 -11.58 -7.50
C ALA A 70 7.64 -11.91 -6.74
N LYS A 71 8.64 -12.41 -7.47
CA LYS A 71 9.98 -12.68 -6.93
C LYS A 71 10.88 -11.45 -7.11
N LEU A 72 11.58 -11.04 -6.06
CA LEU A 72 12.65 -10.05 -6.17
C LEU A 72 13.76 -10.62 -7.05
N SER A 73 13.88 -10.13 -8.27
CA SER A 73 14.85 -10.62 -9.27
C SER A 73 16.14 -9.82 -9.32
N SER A 74 16.08 -8.52 -8.92
CA SER A 74 17.29 -7.70 -8.82
C SER A 74 17.18 -6.67 -7.69
N ALA A 75 18.21 -6.61 -6.87
CA ALA A 75 18.29 -5.68 -5.73
C ALA A 75 18.81 -4.30 -6.15
N TYR A 76 18.55 -3.30 -5.27
CA TYR A 76 19.15 -1.98 -5.35
C TYR A 76 20.66 -2.03 -5.11
N GLY A 77 21.46 -1.36 -5.92
CA GLY A 77 22.92 -1.26 -5.72
C GLY A 77 23.73 -1.38 -7.00
N MET A 78 25.05 -1.48 -6.84
CA MET A 78 25.95 -1.64 -7.99
C MET A 78 25.81 -3.04 -8.60
N ARG A 79 25.58 -3.10 -9.91
CA ARG A 79 25.55 -4.35 -10.68
C ARG A 79 25.98 -4.13 -12.12
N LYS A 80 26.40 -5.21 -12.80
CA LYS A 80 26.57 -5.17 -14.25
C LYS A 80 25.21 -4.94 -14.92
N HIS A 81 25.11 -3.91 -15.75
CA HIS A 81 23.85 -3.59 -16.41
C HIS A 81 23.55 -4.66 -17.48
N PRO A 82 22.37 -5.31 -17.46
CA PRO A 82 22.09 -6.48 -18.28
C PRO A 82 22.11 -6.18 -19.80
N ILE A 83 21.81 -4.96 -20.21
CA ILE A 83 21.81 -4.54 -21.62
C ILE A 83 23.09 -3.79 -21.97
N LEU A 84 23.54 -2.86 -21.12
CA LEU A 84 24.66 -1.97 -21.43
C LEU A 84 26.04 -2.57 -21.13
N GLY A 85 26.10 -3.67 -20.37
CA GLY A 85 27.30 -4.45 -20.13
C GLY A 85 28.31 -3.88 -19.13
N TYR A 86 28.22 -2.59 -18.75
CA TYR A 86 29.08 -1.97 -17.75
C TYR A 86 28.46 -1.90 -16.37
N ASN A 87 29.27 -1.67 -15.34
CA ASN A 87 28.80 -1.54 -13.97
C ASN A 87 28.00 -0.24 -13.80
N LYS A 88 26.73 -0.37 -13.42
CA LYS A 88 25.82 0.74 -13.18
C LYS A 88 25.05 0.54 -11.90
N LYS A 89 24.79 1.64 -11.19
CA LYS A 89 23.98 1.59 -9.98
C LYS A 89 22.52 1.38 -10.36
N HIS A 90 21.94 0.28 -9.90
CA HIS A 90 20.50 0.01 -9.97
C HIS A 90 19.79 0.83 -8.91
N MET A 91 18.98 1.80 -9.34
CA MET A 91 18.40 2.82 -8.46
C MET A 91 17.02 2.44 -7.93
N GLY A 92 16.59 1.21 -8.16
CA GLY A 92 15.35 0.61 -7.70
C GLY A 92 15.53 -0.85 -7.36
N VAL A 93 14.44 -1.58 -7.36
CA VAL A 93 14.39 -3.04 -7.28
C VAL A 93 13.54 -3.59 -8.40
N ASP A 94 13.90 -4.78 -8.90
CA ASP A 94 13.13 -5.45 -9.93
C ASP A 94 12.36 -6.63 -9.34
N PHE A 95 11.07 -6.72 -9.66
CA PHE A 95 10.20 -7.83 -9.31
C PHE A 95 9.78 -8.57 -10.58
N ALA A 96 10.30 -9.78 -10.78
CA ALA A 96 9.88 -10.63 -11.89
C ALA A 96 8.46 -11.16 -11.68
N ALA A 97 7.61 -10.97 -12.68
CA ALA A 97 6.25 -11.48 -12.70
C ALA A 97 5.76 -11.57 -14.16
N PRO A 98 4.78 -12.43 -14.47
CA PRO A 98 4.19 -12.52 -15.81
C PRO A 98 3.62 -11.18 -16.29
N THR A 99 3.70 -10.96 -17.62
CA THR A 99 3.03 -9.79 -18.24
C THR A 99 1.55 -9.79 -17.88
N GLY A 100 1.00 -8.62 -17.56
CA GLY A 100 -0.40 -8.47 -17.15
C GLY A 100 -0.64 -8.62 -15.64
N THR A 101 0.38 -9.01 -14.83
CA THR A 101 0.24 -9.04 -13.37
C THR A 101 -0.08 -7.64 -12.84
N PRO A 102 -1.10 -7.47 -11.98
CA PRO A 102 -1.48 -6.16 -11.45
C PRO A 102 -0.36 -5.54 -10.60
N ILE A 103 -0.10 -4.26 -10.85
CA ILE A 103 0.81 -3.41 -10.06
C ILE A 103 -0.05 -2.46 -9.23
N MET A 104 0.25 -2.37 -7.93
CA MET A 104 -0.48 -1.55 -6.98
C MET A 104 0.25 -0.26 -6.64
N ALA A 105 -0.49 0.80 -6.33
CA ALA A 105 0.08 1.98 -5.68
C ALA A 105 0.69 1.60 -4.33
N ALA A 106 1.98 1.83 -4.16
CA ALA A 106 2.68 1.50 -2.91
C ALA A 106 2.20 2.33 -1.70
N GLY A 107 1.54 3.45 -1.95
CA GLY A 107 0.96 4.33 -0.92
C GLY A 107 -0.14 5.19 -1.50
N THR A 108 -0.98 5.74 -0.62
CA THR A 108 -1.96 6.76 -1.00
C THR A 108 -1.22 8.03 -1.45
N GLY A 109 -1.68 8.64 -2.55
CA GLY A 109 -1.04 9.83 -3.12
C GLY A 109 -1.74 10.33 -4.37
N HIS A 110 -1.04 11.16 -5.15
CA HIS A 110 -1.52 11.68 -6.43
C HIS A 110 -0.54 11.30 -7.53
N ILE A 111 -1.06 10.92 -8.69
CA ILE A 111 -0.23 10.64 -9.87
C ILE A 111 0.47 11.94 -10.29
N GLU A 112 1.79 11.96 -10.20
CA GLU A 112 2.61 13.08 -10.65
C GLU A 112 2.92 12.98 -12.14
N TYR A 113 3.06 11.76 -12.65
CA TYR A 113 3.34 11.48 -14.05
C TYR A 113 2.76 10.13 -14.46
N VAL A 114 2.21 10.06 -15.65
CA VAL A 114 1.81 8.84 -16.36
C VAL A 114 2.10 9.03 -17.85
N GLY A 115 2.79 8.08 -18.47
CA GLY A 115 3.18 8.15 -19.89
C GLY A 115 4.45 7.36 -20.17
N THR A 116 4.92 7.41 -21.41
CA THR A 116 6.22 6.81 -21.80
C THR A 116 7.36 7.70 -21.32
N ASN A 117 8.39 7.11 -20.71
CA ASN A 117 9.54 7.82 -20.16
C ASN A 117 10.86 7.15 -20.57
N GLY A 118 11.30 7.36 -21.81
CA GLY A 118 12.55 6.84 -22.35
C GLY A 118 12.78 5.37 -22.07
N GLY A 119 13.93 5.03 -21.51
CA GLY A 119 14.28 3.65 -21.14
C GLY A 119 13.40 3.00 -20.08
N ALA A 120 12.63 3.76 -19.30
CA ALA A 120 11.67 3.23 -18.36
C ALA A 120 10.39 2.67 -19.03
N GLY A 121 10.21 2.93 -20.32
CA GLY A 121 9.04 2.50 -21.07
C GLY A 121 7.76 3.16 -20.55
N LYS A 122 6.65 2.44 -20.53
CA LYS A 122 5.41 2.91 -19.89
C LYS A 122 5.64 3.01 -18.38
N TYR A 123 5.34 4.17 -17.82
CA TYR A 123 5.82 4.61 -16.52
C TYR A 123 4.74 5.37 -15.76
N ILE A 124 4.66 5.15 -14.44
CA ILE A 124 3.87 5.94 -13.50
C ILE A 124 4.77 6.44 -12.39
N ARG A 125 4.56 7.69 -11.95
CA ARG A 125 5.14 8.22 -10.72
C ARG A 125 4.05 8.82 -9.83
N ILE A 126 4.05 8.42 -8.56
CA ILE A 126 3.10 8.86 -7.56
C ILE A 126 3.83 9.71 -6.53
N LYS A 127 3.27 10.88 -6.21
CA LYS A 127 3.70 11.73 -5.11
C LYS A 127 2.86 11.39 -3.87
N HIS A 128 3.54 11.03 -2.79
CA HIS A 128 2.96 10.73 -1.48
C HIS A 128 3.19 11.88 -0.50
N LEU A 129 2.70 11.72 0.73
CA LEU A 129 3.00 12.63 1.82
C LEU A 129 4.47 12.53 2.27
N ASN A 130 4.91 13.51 3.07
CA ASN A 130 6.21 13.50 3.76
C ASN A 130 7.42 13.37 2.83
N GLY A 131 7.36 13.94 1.62
CA GLY A 131 8.48 13.97 0.68
C GLY A 131 8.77 12.67 -0.07
N TYR A 132 7.91 11.67 0.06
CA TYR A 132 8.04 10.40 -0.67
C TYR A 132 7.42 10.48 -2.06
N LYS A 133 8.08 9.81 -3.01
CA LYS A 133 7.52 9.45 -4.31
C LYS A 133 7.84 8.00 -4.61
N THR A 134 6.98 7.34 -5.39
CA THR A 134 7.26 6.00 -5.93
C THR A 134 7.13 6.01 -7.44
N SER A 135 7.92 5.19 -8.11
CA SER A 135 7.83 5.04 -9.55
C SER A 135 7.80 3.58 -9.98
N TYR A 136 7.13 3.35 -11.10
CA TYR A 136 6.78 2.05 -11.64
C TYR A 136 7.09 2.08 -13.14
N SER A 137 8.01 1.22 -13.59
CA SER A 137 8.50 1.19 -14.97
C SER A 137 8.20 -0.12 -15.66
N HIS A 138 8.38 -0.13 -16.98
CA HIS A 138 8.24 -1.27 -17.88
C HIS A 138 6.82 -1.84 -17.96
N LEU A 139 5.79 -1.02 -17.67
CA LEU A 139 4.39 -1.46 -17.70
C LEU A 139 3.97 -1.89 -19.11
N SER A 140 3.05 -2.86 -19.19
CA SER A 140 2.36 -3.22 -20.43
C SER A 140 1.21 -2.25 -20.73
N SER A 141 0.48 -1.85 -19.68
CA SER A 141 -0.64 -0.90 -19.77
C SER A 141 -0.88 -0.20 -18.43
N TYR A 142 -1.61 0.90 -18.48
CA TYR A 142 -2.11 1.61 -17.30
C TYR A 142 -3.50 1.05 -16.94
N ALA A 143 -3.86 1.08 -15.66
CA ALA A 143 -5.23 0.82 -15.25
C ALA A 143 -6.15 1.98 -15.71
N SER A 144 -7.45 1.69 -15.80
CA SER A 144 -8.43 2.71 -16.22
C SER A 144 -8.41 3.92 -15.28
N GLY A 145 -8.56 5.12 -15.83
CA GLY A 145 -8.61 6.38 -15.08
C GLY A 145 -7.26 6.90 -14.56
N MET A 146 -6.13 6.27 -14.91
CA MET A 146 -4.81 6.74 -14.49
C MET A 146 -4.39 7.98 -15.29
N GLN A 147 -4.50 9.16 -14.69
CA GLN A 147 -4.13 10.46 -15.27
C GLN A 147 -3.37 11.30 -14.25
N LYS A 148 -2.61 12.29 -14.73
CA LYS A 148 -1.91 13.25 -13.85
C LYS A 148 -2.91 13.92 -12.87
N ASN A 149 -2.50 14.10 -11.63
CA ASN A 149 -3.25 14.66 -10.51
C ASN A 149 -4.39 13.77 -9.98
N VAL A 150 -4.68 12.61 -10.57
CA VAL A 150 -5.64 11.67 -10.00
C VAL A 150 -5.13 11.13 -8.66
N ARG A 151 -6.00 11.12 -7.66
CA ARG A 151 -5.72 10.51 -6.36
C ARG A 151 -5.83 9.00 -6.46
N VAL A 152 -4.86 8.29 -5.91
CA VAL A 152 -4.85 6.82 -5.78
C VAL A 152 -4.73 6.43 -4.31
N LYS A 153 -5.34 5.29 -3.94
CA LYS A 153 -5.23 4.70 -2.60
C LYS A 153 -4.11 3.65 -2.59
N GLN A 154 -3.47 3.45 -1.45
CA GLN A 154 -2.55 2.31 -1.26
C GLN A 154 -3.26 1.00 -1.60
N GLY A 155 -2.58 0.11 -2.33
CA GLY A 155 -3.15 -1.16 -2.80
C GLY A 155 -4.02 -1.06 -4.06
N GLN A 156 -4.38 0.15 -4.52
CA GLN A 156 -5.14 0.32 -5.77
C GLN A 156 -4.29 -0.10 -6.97
N THR A 157 -4.86 -0.91 -7.87
CA THR A 157 -4.21 -1.25 -9.15
C THR A 157 -4.05 0.00 -10.01
N ILE A 158 -2.81 0.27 -10.45
CA ILE A 158 -2.45 1.44 -11.24
C ILE A 158 -1.95 1.09 -12.65
N GLY A 159 -1.61 -0.17 -12.89
CA GLY A 159 -1.12 -0.67 -14.17
C GLY A 159 -0.76 -2.14 -14.08
N TYR A 160 -0.13 -2.63 -15.12
CA TYR A 160 0.16 -4.06 -15.27
C TYR A 160 1.61 -4.27 -15.72
N VAL A 161 2.21 -5.35 -15.24
CA VAL A 161 3.58 -5.75 -15.59
C VAL A 161 3.72 -5.91 -17.10
N GLY A 162 4.82 -5.46 -17.63
CA GLY A 162 5.22 -5.62 -19.02
C GLY A 162 6.73 -5.69 -19.18
N SER A 163 7.19 -5.35 -20.39
CA SER A 163 8.62 -5.30 -20.74
C SER A 163 8.90 -4.14 -21.71
N THR A 164 8.21 -3.00 -21.50
CA THR A 164 8.39 -1.83 -22.38
C THR A 164 9.65 -1.03 -22.01
N GLY A 165 10.24 -0.34 -22.99
CA GLY A 165 11.49 0.41 -22.81
C GLY A 165 12.73 -0.51 -22.78
N LEU A 166 13.75 -0.14 -21.99
CA LEU A 166 14.99 -0.92 -21.84
C LEU A 166 14.81 -2.04 -20.81
N SER A 167 14.18 -3.11 -21.24
CA SER A 167 13.88 -4.30 -20.42
C SER A 167 14.31 -5.57 -21.14
N THR A 168 14.82 -6.55 -20.41
CA THR A 168 15.22 -7.88 -20.94
C THR A 168 14.12 -8.94 -20.80
N GLY A 169 13.01 -8.62 -20.14
CA GLY A 169 11.89 -9.53 -19.94
C GLY A 169 10.85 -8.95 -18.97
N PRO A 170 9.72 -9.62 -18.79
CA PRO A 170 8.62 -9.10 -17.98
C PRO A 170 9.01 -8.92 -16.50
N HIS A 171 8.96 -7.68 -16.01
CA HIS A 171 9.21 -7.33 -14.62
C HIS A 171 8.66 -5.94 -14.28
N LEU A 172 8.45 -5.67 -13.01
CA LEU A 172 8.24 -4.33 -12.48
C LEU A 172 9.60 -3.80 -11.98
N HIS A 173 10.08 -2.69 -12.54
CA HIS A 173 11.13 -1.88 -11.91
C HIS A 173 10.47 -0.86 -10.99
N TYR A 174 10.75 -0.96 -9.68
CA TYR A 174 10.15 -0.15 -8.62
C TYR A 174 11.19 0.70 -7.91
N GLU A 175 10.95 2.00 -7.83
CA GLU A 175 11.82 2.93 -7.12
C GLU A 175 11.06 3.67 -6.02
N VAL A 176 11.76 3.94 -4.92
CA VAL A 176 11.33 4.88 -3.89
C VAL A 176 12.26 6.08 -3.89
N ILE A 177 11.68 7.26 -3.91
CA ILE A 177 12.37 8.54 -3.91
C ILE A 177 11.96 9.27 -2.63
N PHE A 178 12.94 9.69 -1.84
CA PHE A 178 12.72 10.46 -0.62
C PHE A 178 13.51 11.78 -0.70
N ASN A 179 12.82 12.91 -0.58
CA ASN A 179 13.42 14.25 -0.71
C ASN A 179 14.33 14.37 -1.95
N GLY A 180 13.85 13.89 -3.11
CA GLY A 180 14.56 13.95 -4.39
C GLY A 180 15.64 12.89 -4.60
N LYS A 181 15.98 12.09 -3.59
CA LYS A 181 17.01 11.04 -3.69
C LYS A 181 16.39 9.65 -3.76
N LYS A 182 16.84 8.81 -4.71
CA LYS A 182 16.43 7.41 -4.81
C LYS A 182 17.06 6.61 -3.67
N ILE A 183 16.25 5.87 -2.93
CA ILE A 183 16.66 5.06 -1.78
C ILE A 183 16.34 3.58 -2.02
N ASN A 184 17.00 2.69 -1.26
CA ASN A 184 16.73 1.26 -1.34
C ASN A 184 15.36 0.92 -0.74
N PRO A 185 14.36 0.48 -1.55
CA PRO A 185 13.02 0.17 -1.06
C PRO A 185 13.01 -0.92 0.01
N MET A 186 13.90 -1.92 -0.11
CA MET A 186 13.93 -3.08 0.79
C MET A 186 14.53 -2.75 2.16
N LYS A 187 15.48 -1.78 2.21
CA LYS A 187 16.16 -1.36 3.44
C LYS A 187 15.52 -0.14 4.12
N MET A 188 14.57 0.56 3.47
CA MET A 188 13.93 1.72 4.09
C MET A 188 13.15 1.31 5.34
N LYS A 189 13.23 2.14 6.38
CA LYS A 189 12.25 2.09 7.48
C LYS A 189 10.92 2.57 6.91
N LEU A 190 9.90 1.74 6.96
CA LEU A 190 8.56 2.12 6.48
C LEU A 190 8.05 3.30 7.32
N PRO A 191 7.76 4.45 6.69
CA PRO A 191 7.18 5.56 7.42
C PRO A 191 5.85 5.12 8.02
N SER A 192 5.57 5.59 9.24
CA SER A 192 4.25 5.40 9.85
C SER A 192 3.18 5.99 8.95
N GLY A 193 2.02 5.40 8.93
CA GLY A 193 0.83 5.98 8.34
C GLY A 193 0.43 7.28 9.05
N LYS A 194 -0.78 7.74 8.80
CA LYS A 194 -1.36 8.91 9.47
C LYS A 194 -1.43 8.67 10.98
N ASN A 195 -0.94 9.61 11.78
CA ASN A 195 -1.22 9.65 13.21
C ASN A 195 -2.30 10.71 13.42
N LEU A 196 -3.39 10.37 14.08
CA LEU A 196 -4.46 11.31 14.42
C LEU A 196 -3.94 12.33 15.44
N LYS A 197 -4.39 13.59 15.32
CA LYS A 197 -4.02 14.68 16.22
C LYS A 197 -5.21 15.64 16.41
N GLY A 198 -5.20 16.39 17.52
CA GLY A 198 -6.20 17.42 17.81
C GLY A 198 -7.63 16.83 17.78
N MET A 199 -8.55 17.55 17.13
CA MET A 199 -9.97 17.16 17.08
C MET A 199 -10.19 15.75 16.49
N ASN A 200 -9.44 15.38 15.47
CA ASN A 200 -9.56 14.03 14.88
C ASN A 200 -9.16 12.92 15.85
N LEU A 201 -8.15 13.15 16.70
CA LEU A 201 -7.80 12.21 17.76
C LEU A 201 -8.92 12.11 18.80
N ASN A 202 -9.50 13.24 19.23
CA ASN A 202 -10.61 13.24 20.20
C ASN A 202 -11.83 12.50 19.66
N ASN A 203 -12.20 12.75 18.40
CA ASN A 203 -13.31 12.05 17.73
C ASN A 203 -13.05 10.55 17.62
N PHE A 204 -11.81 10.17 17.27
CA PHE A 204 -11.40 8.77 17.24
C PHE A 204 -11.50 8.10 18.61
N LEU A 205 -11.01 8.76 19.67
CA LEU A 205 -11.07 8.21 21.03
C LEU A 205 -12.52 8.01 21.51
N ALA A 206 -13.42 8.92 21.15
CA ALA A 206 -14.85 8.76 21.42
C ALA A 206 -15.43 7.54 20.70
N GLU A 207 -15.12 7.38 19.40
CA GLU A 207 -15.58 6.22 18.61
C GLU A 207 -14.98 4.90 19.12
N ARG A 208 -13.67 4.89 19.44
CA ARG A 208 -13.02 3.73 20.08
C ARG A 208 -13.74 3.30 21.36
N ASN A 209 -14.08 4.27 22.23
CA ASN A 209 -14.79 3.97 23.48
C ASN A 209 -16.19 3.43 23.20
N ARG A 210 -16.90 3.94 22.19
CA ARG A 210 -18.19 3.40 21.74
C ARG A 210 -18.04 1.94 21.31
N ILE A 211 -17.04 1.63 20.49
CA ILE A 211 -16.76 0.26 20.03
C ILE A 211 -16.44 -0.67 21.21
N ASN A 212 -15.60 -0.22 22.16
CA ASN A 212 -15.28 -1.01 23.34
C ASN A 212 -16.51 -1.33 24.20
N ASN A 213 -17.42 -0.38 24.34
CA ASN A 213 -18.69 -0.60 25.05
C ASN A 213 -19.58 -1.63 24.35
N GLU A 214 -19.55 -1.71 23.01
CA GLU A 214 -20.27 -2.78 22.29
C GLU A 214 -19.61 -4.15 22.48
N ILE A 215 -18.27 -4.22 22.50
CA ILE A 215 -17.53 -5.47 22.77
C ILE A 215 -17.87 -6.04 24.14
N LEU A 216 -18.08 -5.19 25.16
CA LEU A 216 -18.39 -5.62 26.53
C LEU A 216 -19.82 -6.18 26.68
N LYS A 217 -20.70 -6.00 25.68
CA LYS A 217 -22.09 -6.51 25.68
C LYS A 217 -22.21 -7.93 25.08
N ILE A 218 -21.14 -8.44 24.46
CA ILE A 218 -21.09 -9.74 23.79
C ILE A 218 -20.42 -10.78 24.70
#